data_db35b0b6bc1c1191a09a55bee747fe17
#
_entry.id   db35b0b6bc1c1191a09a55bee747fe17
#
_cell.length_a   1.000
_cell.length_b   1.000
_cell.length_c   1.000
_cell.angle_alpha   90.00
_cell.angle_beta   90.00
_cell.angle_gamma   90.00
#
_symmetry.space_group_name_H-M   'P 1'
#
loop_
_entity.id
_entity.type
_entity.pdbx_description
1 polymer ?
#
loop_
_entity_poly.entity_id
_entity_poly.type
_entity_poly.pdbx_seq_one_letter_code
_entity_poly.pdbx_strand_id
1 'polypeptide(L)'
;ATSRALLLCFDDVNDSLKKSRAALVSNAIGVRGVQQTSTAHCTLARILPNPGDEHLSDYELKQIDQLLTKWTKQLRGTKMICPKAWYVREERFSSVDGDKVRLRFKGH
;
A
#
# COMPACT_ATOMS: atom_id res chain seq x y z
N ALA A 1 -6.20 20.89 4.92
CA ALA A 1 -4.76 20.62 4.96
C ALA A 1 -4.40 19.48 4.01
N THR A 2 -3.27 19.61 3.32
CA THR A 2 -2.78 18.58 2.39
C THR A 2 -1.99 17.53 3.16
N SER A 3 -2.35 16.26 2.99
CA SER A 3 -1.59 15.16 3.59
C SER A 3 -0.61 14.56 2.58
N ARG A 4 0.48 13.97 3.09
CA ARG A 4 1.41 13.17 2.32
C ARG A 4 1.42 11.75 2.86
N ALA A 5 1.41 10.77 1.96
CA ALA A 5 1.48 9.38 2.36
C ALA A 5 2.93 8.91 2.40
N LEU A 6 3.28 8.21 3.46
CA LEU A 6 4.54 7.49 3.58
C LEU A 6 4.28 6.05 3.17
N LEU A 7 4.91 5.61 2.10
CA LEU A 7 4.68 4.30 1.51
C LEU A 7 5.94 3.45 1.58
N LEU A 8 5.75 2.18 1.89
CA LEU A 8 6.74 1.15 1.65
C LEU A 8 6.41 0.48 0.32
N CYS A 9 7.30 0.60 -0.67
CA CYS A 9 7.08 0.09 -2.01
C CYS A 9 7.90 -1.17 -2.25
N PHE A 10 7.31 -2.10 -3.01
CA PHE A 10 7.90 -3.41 -3.29
C PHE A 10 7.92 -3.68 -4.79
N ASP A 11 8.94 -4.41 -5.22
CA ASP A 11 8.91 -5.06 -6.52
C ASP A 11 8.07 -6.33 -6.43
N ASP A 12 7.14 -6.47 -7.36
CA ASP A 12 6.29 -7.66 -7.45
C ASP A 12 7.04 -8.76 -8.20
N VAL A 13 7.88 -9.48 -7.46
CA VAL A 13 8.68 -10.57 -8.03
C VAL A 13 7.74 -11.66 -8.57
N ASN A 14 7.99 -12.13 -9.79
CA ASN A 14 7.17 -13.12 -10.51
C ASN A 14 5.77 -12.61 -10.90
N ASP A 15 5.50 -11.33 -10.83
CA ASP A 15 4.22 -10.73 -11.19
C ASP A 15 3.00 -11.33 -10.45
N SER A 16 3.21 -11.83 -9.24
CA SER A 16 2.18 -12.54 -8.47
C SER A 16 0.96 -11.68 -8.17
N LEU A 17 1.19 -10.43 -7.77
CA LEU A 17 0.12 -9.49 -7.48
C LEU A 17 -0.65 -9.11 -8.75
N LYS A 18 0.08 -8.86 -9.84
CA LYS A 18 -0.50 -8.56 -11.15
C LYS A 18 -1.36 -9.71 -11.66
N LYS A 19 -0.87 -10.93 -11.53
CA LYS A 19 -1.60 -12.16 -11.92
C LYS A 19 -2.85 -12.37 -11.08
N SER A 20 -2.75 -12.14 -9.77
CA SER A 20 -3.89 -12.26 -8.85
C SER A 20 -4.99 -11.25 -9.18
N ARG A 21 -4.63 -10.01 -9.46
CA ARG A 21 -5.58 -8.97 -9.87
C ARG A 21 -6.27 -9.31 -11.19
N ALA A 22 -5.51 -9.78 -12.16
CA ALA A 22 -6.05 -10.20 -13.46
C ALA A 22 -7.00 -11.39 -13.31
N ALA A 23 -6.68 -12.36 -12.48
CA ALA A 23 -7.54 -13.51 -12.20
C ALA A 23 -8.86 -13.09 -11.55
N LEU A 24 -8.84 -12.16 -10.61
CA LEU A 24 -10.06 -11.64 -10.00
C LEU A 24 -10.96 -10.95 -11.01
N VAL A 25 -10.41 -10.11 -11.86
CA VAL A 25 -11.18 -9.39 -12.88
C VAL A 25 -11.78 -10.36 -13.90
N SER A 26 -11.02 -11.36 -14.37
CA SER A 26 -11.49 -12.29 -15.39
C SER A 26 -12.49 -13.32 -14.88
N ASN A 27 -12.46 -13.67 -13.58
CA ASN A 27 -13.34 -14.68 -13.00
C ASN A 27 -14.58 -14.11 -12.32
N ALA A 28 -14.64 -12.80 -12.08
CA ALA A 28 -15.76 -12.14 -11.43
C ALA A 28 -16.49 -11.25 -12.43
N ILE A 29 -17.63 -11.72 -12.91
CA ILE A 29 -18.46 -11.01 -13.90
C ILE A 29 -18.93 -9.66 -13.32
N GLY A 30 -18.67 -8.57 -14.07
CA GLY A 30 -19.08 -7.23 -13.71
C GLY A 30 -18.23 -6.56 -12.63
N VAL A 31 -17.20 -7.24 -12.13
CA VAL A 31 -16.27 -6.68 -11.15
C VAL A 31 -15.08 -6.06 -11.86
N ARG A 32 -14.73 -4.86 -11.44
CA ARG A 32 -13.49 -4.20 -11.86
C ARG A 32 -12.88 -3.45 -10.68
N GLY A 33 -11.57 -3.28 -10.69
CA GLY A 33 -10.89 -2.56 -9.64
C GLY A 33 -11.20 -1.06 -9.68
N VAL A 34 -11.45 -0.48 -8.52
CA VAL A 34 -11.61 0.96 -8.35
C VAL A 34 -10.25 1.65 -8.42
N GLN A 35 -9.25 1.02 -7.85
CA GLN A 35 -7.86 1.49 -7.90
C GLN A 35 -7.00 0.44 -8.58
N GLN A 36 -6.37 0.82 -9.68
CA GLN A 36 -5.42 -0.04 -10.39
C GLN A 36 -4.05 0.59 -10.31
N THR A 37 -3.25 0.11 -9.38
CA THR A 37 -1.85 0.52 -9.25
C THR A 37 -0.95 -0.60 -9.73
N SER A 38 0.11 -0.25 -10.45
CA SER A 38 1.13 -1.20 -10.89
C SER A 38 2.15 -1.50 -9.80
N THR A 39 2.20 -0.69 -8.76
CA THR A 39 3.17 -0.79 -7.68
C THR A 39 2.56 -1.51 -6.48
N ALA A 40 3.26 -2.52 -5.99
CA ALA A 40 2.93 -3.10 -4.70
C ALA A 40 3.43 -2.16 -3.59
N HIS A 41 2.54 -1.78 -2.68
CA HIS A 41 2.91 -0.87 -1.61
C HIS A 41 2.11 -1.13 -0.34
N CYS A 42 2.70 -0.68 0.76
CA CYS A 42 2.04 -0.63 2.06
C CYS A 42 2.10 0.81 2.55
N THR A 43 0.96 1.40 2.85
CA THR A 43 0.91 2.73 3.46
C THR A 43 1.25 2.60 4.93
N LEU A 44 2.32 3.25 5.35
CA LEU A 44 2.79 3.22 6.74
C LEU A 44 2.18 4.33 7.57
N ALA A 45 2.05 5.51 6.99
CA ALA A 45 1.56 6.68 7.70
C ALA A 45 1.10 7.76 6.74
N ARG A 46 0.32 8.68 7.25
CA ARG A 46 0.02 9.95 6.59
C ARG A 46 0.60 11.07 7.44
N ILE A 47 1.32 11.95 6.78
CA ILE A 47 1.97 13.08 7.42
C ILE A 47 1.13 14.32 7.16
N LEU A 48 0.73 14.99 8.23
CA LEU A 48 -0.07 16.19 8.18
C LEU A 48 0.76 17.38 8.67
N PRO A 49 0.49 18.58 8.16
CA PRO A 49 1.03 19.79 8.77
C PRO A 49 0.59 19.95 10.21
N ASN A 50 1.31 20.76 10.96
CA ASN A 50 0.89 21.14 12.32
C ASN A 50 -0.47 21.83 12.30
N PRO A 51 -1.26 21.74 13.40
CA PRO A 51 -2.55 22.43 13.47
C PRO A 51 -2.39 23.93 13.14
N GLY A 52 -3.25 24.42 12.25
CA GLY A 52 -3.20 25.80 11.78
C GLY A 52 -2.35 26.06 10.56
N ASP A 53 -1.51 25.12 10.15
CA ASP A 53 -0.69 25.21 8.95
C ASP A 53 -1.38 24.54 7.77
N GLU A 54 -1.26 25.11 6.57
CA GLU A 54 -1.79 24.51 5.35
C GLU A 54 -0.84 23.47 4.75
N HIS A 55 0.47 23.72 4.90
CA HIS A 55 1.54 22.92 4.30
C HIS A 55 2.64 22.61 5.28
N LEU A 56 3.39 21.55 5.00
CA LEU A 56 4.62 21.28 5.73
C LEU A 56 5.67 22.35 5.41
N SER A 57 6.45 22.75 6.42
CA SER A 57 7.55 23.69 6.24
C SER A 57 8.68 23.06 5.44
N ASP A 58 9.56 23.90 4.85
CA ASP A 58 10.75 23.43 4.14
C ASP A 58 11.67 22.61 5.05
N TYR A 59 11.78 23.01 6.31
CA TYR A 59 12.53 22.27 7.31
C TYR A 59 11.95 20.86 7.56
N GLU A 60 10.64 20.75 7.71
CA GLU A 60 9.95 19.48 7.89
C GLU A 60 10.09 18.57 6.68
N LEU A 61 9.94 19.13 5.47
CA LEU A 61 10.15 18.39 4.21
C LEU A 61 11.58 17.85 4.10
N LYS A 62 12.56 18.65 4.49
CA LYS A 62 13.97 18.23 4.47
C LYS A 62 14.23 17.09 5.45
N GLN A 63 13.65 17.14 6.64
CA GLN A 63 13.75 16.05 7.61
C GLN A 63 13.11 14.76 7.09
N ILE A 64 11.96 14.85 6.44
CA ILE A 64 11.29 13.72 5.84
C ILE A 64 12.17 13.11 4.74
N ASP A 65 12.76 13.91 3.87
CA ASP A 65 13.65 13.44 2.81
C ASP A 65 14.89 12.74 3.36
N GLN A 66 15.47 13.24 4.42
CA GLN A 66 16.62 12.60 5.08
C GLN A 66 16.22 11.24 5.67
N LEU A 67 15.06 11.17 6.31
CA LEU A 67 14.51 9.93 6.86
C LEU A 67 14.24 8.90 5.77
N LEU A 68 13.61 9.32 4.68
CA LEU A 68 13.32 8.45 3.53
C LEU A 68 14.59 7.90 2.89
N THR A 69 15.59 8.73 2.72
CA THR A 69 16.89 8.32 2.17
C THR A 69 17.55 7.27 3.05
N LYS A 70 17.57 7.48 4.36
CA LYS A 70 18.12 6.56 5.34
C LYS A 70 17.43 5.21 5.29
N TRP A 71 16.10 5.20 5.39
CA TRP A 71 15.33 3.95 5.44
C TRP A 71 15.30 3.22 4.10
N THR A 72 15.25 3.94 2.98
CA THR A 72 15.35 3.33 1.66
C THR A 72 16.66 2.56 1.51
N LYS A 73 17.76 3.16 1.95
CA LYS A 73 19.07 2.51 1.91
C LYS A 73 19.12 1.25 2.77
N GLN A 74 18.53 1.29 3.97
CA GLN A 74 18.53 0.16 4.90
C GLN A 74 17.62 -0.98 4.45
N LEU A 75 16.47 -0.66 3.85
CA LEU A 75 15.46 -1.65 3.49
C LEU A 75 15.61 -2.22 2.09
N ARG A 76 16.40 -1.56 1.23
CA ARG A 76 16.61 -2.01 -0.14
C ARG A 76 17.13 -3.44 -0.18
N GLY A 77 16.50 -4.28 -0.98
CA GLY A 77 16.87 -5.68 -1.12
C GLY A 77 16.25 -6.61 -0.07
N THR A 78 15.53 -6.08 0.92
CA THR A 78 14.79 -6.90 1.87
C THR A 78 13.66 -7.64 1.15
N LYS A 79 13.54 -8.94 1.38
CA LYS A 79 12.48 -9.77 0.81
C LYS A 79 11.35 -9.94 1.79
N MET A 80 10.13 -9.86 1.30
CA MET A 80 8.92 -10.11 2.07
C MET A 80 8.08 -11.18 1.36
N ILE A 81 7.62 -12.15 2.12
CA ILE A 81 6.72 -13.19 1.62
C ILE A 81 5.36 -12.97 2.27
N CYS A 82 4.34 -12.85 1.44
CA CYS A 82 2.95 -12.71 1.87
C CYS A 82 2.18 -13.98 1.52
N PRO A 83 2.13 -14.98 2.42
CA PRO A 83 1.50 -16.27 2.12
C PRO A 83 -0.03 -16.24 2.19
N LYS A 84 -0.60 -15.14 2.66
CA LYS A 84 -2.03 -15.01 2.90
C LYS A 84 -2.55 -13.72 2.30
N ALA A 85 -3.81 -13.75 1.88
CA ALA A 85 -4.56 -12.58 1.52
C ALA A 85 -5.86 -12.53 2.33
N TRP A 86 -6.43 -11.36 2.46
CA TRP A 86 -7.71 -11.16 3.10
C TRP A 86 -8.71 -10.62 2.09
N TYR A 87 -9.86 -11.25 2.00
CA TYR A 87 -11.02 -10.64 1.39
C TYR A 87 -11.71 -9.80 2.47
N VAL A 88 -11.81 -8.51 2.25
CA VAL A 88 -12.41 -7.59 3.20
C VAL A 88 -13.66 -6.98 2.59
N ARG A 89 -14.77 -7.13 3.29
CA ARG A 89 -16.01 -6.44 2.96
C ARG A 89 -16.02 -5.13 3.72
N GLU A 90 -15.45 -4.10 3.09
CA GLU A 90 -15.24 -2.81 3.75
C GLU A 90 -16.55 -2.09 4.04
N GLU A 91 -16.72 -1.60 5.26
CA GLU A 91 -17.82 -0.74 5.66
C GLU A 91 -17.57 0.70 5.22
N ARG A 92 -16.31 1.12 5.20
CA ARG A 92 -15.87 2.41 4.70
C ARG A 92 -14.78 2.21 3.66
N PHE A 93 -14.89 2.90 2.55
CA PHE A 93 -13.94 2.79 1.45
C PHE A 93 -12.49 2.98 1.91
N SER A 94 -11.65 2.05 1.50
CA SER A 94 -10.19 2.07 1.77
C SER A 94 -9.80 2.07 3.25
N SER A 95 -10.70 1.65 4.14
CA SER A 95 -10.42 1.60 5.59
C SER A 95 -9.90 0.25 6.06
N VAL A 96 -10.13 -0.82 5.27
CA VAL A 96 -9.90 -2.21 5.65
C VAL A 96 -10.75 -2.64 6.86
N ASP A 97 -11.72 -1.84 7.25
CA ASP A 97 -12.68 -2.15 8.30
C ASP A 97 -13.88 -2.91 7.73
N GLY A 98 -14.26 -4.01 8.35
CA GLY A 98 -15.39 -4.84 7.95
C GLY A 98 -15.11 -6.31 8.12
N ASP A 99 -16.05 -7.14 7.65
CA ASP A 99 -15.90 -8.59 7.70
C ASP A 99 -14.73 -9.05 6.84
N LYS A 100 -13.92 -9.95 7.38
CA LYS A 100 -12.70 -10.43 6.75
C LYS A 100 -12.73 -11.93 6.57
N VAL A 101 -12.37 -12.39 5.39
CA VAL A 101 -12.16 -13.80 5.09
C VAL A 101 -10.71 -13.98 4.69
N ARG A 102 -10.01 -14.87 5.38
CA ARG A 102 -8.61 -15.16 5.08
C ARG A 102 -8.53 -16.13 3.90
N LEU A 103 -7.73 -15.76 2.92
CA LEU A 103 -7.42 -16.57 1.77
C LEU A 103 -5.96 -17.04 1.86
N ARG A 104 -5.71 -18.27 1.45
CA ARG A 104 -4.35 -18.80 1.33
C ARG A 104 -3.97 -18.88 -0.13
N PHE A 105 -2.76 -18.48 -0.44
CA PHE A 105 -2.20 -18.73 -1.76
C PHE A 105 -1.88 -20.21 -1.90
N LYS A 106 -2.17 -20.73 -3.08
CA LYS A 106 -1.88 -22.13 -3.41
C LYS A 106 -0.38 -22.40 -3.31
N GLY A 107 0.01 -23.46 -2.62
CA GLY A 107 1.41 -23.83 -2.43
C GLY A 107 2.07 -23.26 -1.17
N HIS A 108 1.31 -22.59 -0.30
CA HIS A 108 1.82 -22.04 0.96
C HIS A 108 1.05 -22.56 2.17
#